data_a3f56963f1b0617325cc68aea442778f
#
_entry.id   a3f56963f1b0617325cc68aea442778f
#
_cell.length_a   1.000
_cell.length_b   1.000
_cell.length_c   1.000
_cell.angle_alpha   90.00
_cell.angle_beta   90.00
_cell.angle_gamma   90.00
#
_symmetry.space_group_name_H-M   'P 1'
#
loop_
_entity.id
_entity.type
_entity.pdbx_description
1 polymer ?
#
loop_
_entity_poly.entity_id
_entity_poly.type
_entity_poly.pdbx_seq_one_letter_code
_entity_poly.pdbx_strand_id
1 'polypeptide(L)'
;MTDSNDETIQTDRALTAEIKLYYDLQTAETRPAPLLIALHGYGANKRQMMREARAAAPAGFAIAALQGFHQHLRDPKEQGGPLRFGFGWLTNFRPEESVELHHRALLDLISRLVADGVADERRIFLLGFSQTCALNFRFAFTHPDRLRGLIGICGDLPGDWETSEIYKPTEAAVLYLSGTRDEYYPPSRVADYGERLHLRAREVEVRSYDAGHEIVPAMRDDVRAWLAKYADD
;
A
#
# COMPACT_ATOMS: atom_id res chain seq x y z
N MET A 1 -38.64 35.53 12.76
CA MET A 1 -37.57 36.17 11.99
C MET A 1 -36.63 35.05 11.54
N THR A 2 -36.89 34.53 10.38
CA THR A 2 -36.04 33.48 9.76
C THR A 2 -34.82 34.15 9.17
N ASP A 3 -33.66 33.73 9.61
CA ASP A 3 -32.37 34.21 9.17
C ASP A 3 -32.21 34.00 7.65
N SER A 4 -32.30 35.10 6.90
CA SER A 4 -32.22 35.13 5.43
C SER A 4 -30.76 35.21 4.92
N ASN A 5 -29.78 34.78 5.71
CA ASN A 5 -28.35 34.98 5.39
C ASN A 5 -27.64 33.73 4.83
N ASP A 6 -28.37 32.62 4.63
CA ASP A 6 -27.75 31.36 4.20
C ASP A 6 -27.80 31.11 2.67
N GLU A 7 -28.54 31.94 1.92
CA GLU A 7 -28.70 31.75 0.45
C GLU A 7 -27.48 32.16 -0.40
N THR A 8 -26.46 32.78 0.19
CA THR A 8 -25.28 33.25 -0.56
C THR A 8 -24.02 32.37 -0.43
N ILE A 9 -24.04 31.38 0.48
CA ILE A 9 -22.90 30.49 0.68
C ILE A 9 -22.99 29.32 -0.30
N GLN A 10 -22.00 29.23 -1.19
CA GLN A 10 -21.82 28.07 -2.08
C GLN A 10 -20.81 27.13 -1.44
N THR A 11 -21.31 26.04 -0.87
CA THR A 11 -20.46 25.02 -0.21
C THR A 11 -19.90 24.01 -1.20
N ASP A 12 -18.91 23.22 -0.75
CA ASP A 12 -18.32 22.10 -1.51
C ASP A 12 -17.77 22.44 -2.92
N ARG A 13 -17.39 23.72 -3.11
CA ARG A 13 -16.68 24.12 -4.35
C ARG A 13 -15.26 23.59 -4.32
N ALA A 14 -14.79 23.06 -5.45
CA ALA A 14 -13.44 22.55 -5.60
C ALA A 14 -12.71 23.20 -6.77
N LEU A 15 -11.40 23.29 -6.66
CA LEU A 15 -10.50 23.58 -7.78
C LEU A 15 -9.41 22.51 -7.83
N THR A 16 -8.97 22.17 -9.02
CA THR A 16 -7.87 21.21 -9.22
C THR A 16 -6.52 21.90 -9.00
N ALA A 17 -5.64 21.23 -8.25
CA ALA A 17 -4.27 21.65 -8.05
C ALA A 17 -3.31 20.46 -8.25
N GLU A 18 -2.11 20.75 -8.74
CA GLU A 18 -1.05 19.75 -8.87
C GLU A 18 -0.25 19.65 -7.56
N ILE A 19 0.06 18.42 -7.15
CA ILE A 19 0.95 18.15 -6.03
C ILE A 19 2.14 17.30 -6.49
N LYS A 20 3.30 17.51 -5.85
CA LYS A 20 4.47 16.65 -6.05
C LYS A 20 4.45 15.51 -5.05
N LEU A 21 4.54 14.28 -5.55
CA LEU A 21 4.69 13.08 -4.73
C LEU A 21 6.15 12.65 -4.70
N TYR A 22 6.65 12.40 -3.50
CA TYR A 22 8.06 12.06 -3.28
C TYR A 22 8.22 10.56 -3.03
N TYR A 23 9.23 9.95 -3.63
CA TYR A 23 9.61 8.57 -3.37
C TYR A 23 11.13 8.44 -3.24
N ASP A 24 11.56 7.42 -2.50
CA ASP A 24 12.95 6.98 -2.49
C ASP A 24 13.09 5.81 -3.46
N LEU A 25 14.19 5.76 -4.20
CA LEU A 25 14.46 4.72 -5.19
C LEU A 25 15.84 4.09 -4.93
N GLN A 26 15.88 2.78 -4.83
CA GLN A 26 17.08 1.97 -4.96
C GLN A 26 17.02 1.22 -6.29
N THR A 27 17.99 1.42 -7.15
CA THR A 27 18.07 0.71 -8.43
C THR A 27 18.86 -0.57 -8.28
N ALA A 28 18.54 -1.59 -9.08
CA ALA A 28 19.35 -2.80 -9.21
C ALA A 28 20.58 -2.56 -10.08
N GLU A 29 21.58 -3.42 -9.98
CA GLU A 29 22.77 -3.40 -10.83
C GLU A 29 22.43 -3.77 -12.28
N THR A 30 21.61 -4.80 -12.47
CA THR A 30 21.11 -5.21 -13.79
C THR A 30 19.72 -4.61 -14.02
N ARG A 31 19.49 -4.06 -15.20
CA ARG A 31 18.23 -3.41 -15.56
C ARG A 31 17.77 -3.82 -16.97
N PRO A 32 16.45 -3.86 -17.25
CA PRO A 32 15.36 -3.65 -16.31
C PRO A 32 15.26 -4.79 -15.28
N ALA A 33 14.90 -4.46 -14.04
CA ALA A 33 14.86 -5.36 -12.90
C ALA A 33 13.44 -5.61 -12.40
N PRO A 34 13.17 -6.68 -11.63
CA PRO A 34 11.95 -6.78 -10.83
C PRO A 34 11.86 -5.56 -9.91
N LEU A 35 10.66 -4.98 -9.79
CA LEU A 35 10.43 -3.79 -8.97
C LEU A 35 9.54 -4.13 -7.77
N LEU A 36 10.01 -3.81 -6.57
CA LEU A 36 9.18 -3.78 -5.36
C LEU A 36 8.77 -2.34 -5.04
N ILE A 37 7.49 -2.02 -5.18
CA ILE A 37 6.91 -0.77 -4.70
C ILE A 37 6.41 -1.01 -3.28
N ALA A 38 6.84 -0.20 -2.32
CA ALA A 38 6.51 -0.38 -0.90
C ALA A 38 5.86 0.85 -0.30
N LEU A 39 4.68 0.67 0.29
CA LEU A 39 3.86 1.73 0.85
C LEU A 39 3.72 1.58 2.37
N HIS A 40 4.03 2.66 3.09
CA HIS A 40 4.01 2.69 4.55
C HIS A 40 2.59 2.77 5.14
N GLY A 41 2.42 2.35 6.38
CA GLY A 41 1.19 2.53 7.15
C GLY A 41 0.96 3.97 7.62
N TYR A 42 -0.21 4.21 8.23
CA TYR A 42 -0.56 5.52 8.81
C TYR A 42 0.48 5.99 9.83
N GLY A 43 0.84 7.25 9.75
CA GLY A 43 1.78 7.89 10.66
C GLY A 43 3.26 7.57 10.40
N ALA A 44 3.57 6.68 9.46
CA ALA A 44 4.92 6.38 9.03
C ALA A 44 5.38 7.26 7.85
N ASN A 45 6.45 6.89 7.17
CA ASN A 45 6.98 7.61 6.02
C ASN A 45 7.78 6.68 5.08
N LYS A 46 8.10 7.18 3.89
CA LYS A 46 8.85 6.44 2.87
C LYS A 46 10.20 5.90 3.32
N ARG A 47 10.93 6.63 4.20
CA ARG A 47 12.26 6.18 4.68
C ARG A 47 12.17 4.97 5.60
N GLN A 48 11.11 4.92 6.44
CA GLN A 48 10.84 3.74 7.27
C GLN A 48 10.49 2.56 6.38
N MET A 49 9.60 2.76 5.40
CA MET A 49 9.19 1.69 4.50
C MET A 49 10.32 1.22 3.58
N MET A 50 11.20 2.11 3.12
CA MET A 50 12.40 1.74 2.36
C MET A 50 13.30 0.79 3.16
N ARG A 51 13.49 1.01 4.48
CA ARG A 51 14.27 0.08 5.32
C ARG A 51 13.63 -1.30 5.40
N GLU A 52 12.31 -1.37 5.57
CA GLU A 52 11.56 -2.63 5.60
C GLU A 52 11.66 -3.36 4.25
N ALA A 53 11.41 -2.64 3.15
CA ALA A 53 11.47 -3.20 1.81
C ALA A 53 12.88 -3.73 1.44
N ARG A 54 13.93 -2.99 1.79
CA ARG A 54 15.31 -3.45 1.61
C ARG A 54 15.66 -4.70 2.41
N ALA A 55 15.11 -4.82 3.62
CA ALA A 55 15.32 -6.00 4.45
C ALA A 55 14.53 -7.22 3.94
N ALA A 56 13.44 -6.99 3.19
CA ALA A 56 12.55 -8.02 2.68
C ALA A 56 12.79 -8.39 1.19
N ALA A 57 13.38 -7.51 0.39
CA ALA A 57 13.60 -7.77 -1.03
C ALA A 57 14.79 -8.73 -1.27
N PRO A 58 14.70 -9.62 -2.27
CA PRO A 58 15.85 -10.36 -2.77
C PRO A 58 16.90 -9.45 -3.41
N ALA A 59 18.13 -9.94 -3.56
CA ALA A 59 19.12 -9.28 -4.40
C ALA A 59 18.61 -9.15 -5.85
N GLY A 60 19.01 -8.10 -6.53
CA GLY A 60 18.60 -7.87 -7.93
C GLY A 60 17.27 -7.14 -8.11
N PHE A 61 16.52 -6.85 -7.05
CA PHE A 61 15.32 -6.02 -7.13
C PHE A 61 15.65 -4.52 -7.13
N ALA A 62 14.95 -3.76 -7.97
CA ALA A 62 14.77 -2.33 -7.74
C ALA A 62 13.68 -2.12 -6.67
N ILE A 63 13.83 -1.09 -5.83
CA ILE A 63 12.89 -0.82 -4.74
C ILE A 63 12.48 0.64 -4.79
N ALA A 64 11.17 0.92 -4.81
CA ALA A 64 10.61 2.26 -4.70
C ALA A 64 9.73 2.37 -3.46
N ALA A 65 10.01 3.31 -2.58
CA ALA A 65 9.17 3.61 -1.42
C ALA A 65 8.52 4.97 -1.59
N LEU A 66 7.19 4.99 -1.76
CA LEU A 66 6.42 6.21 -1.99
C LEU A 66 5.98 6.85 -0.69
N GLN A 67 5.96 8.19 -0.64
CA GLN A 67 5.48 8.97 0.50
C GLN A 67 3.97 9.18 0.41
N GLY A 68 3.26 8.86 1.49
CA GLY A 68 1.85 9.22 1.64
C GLY A 68 1.63 10.73 1.54
N PHE A 69 0.54 11.14 0.96
CA PHE A 69 0.30 12.53 0.56
C PHE A 69 -0.40 13.37 1.63
N HIS A 70 -0.98 12.75 2.67
CA HIS A 70 -1.60 13.45 3.79
C HIS A 70 -0.63 13.58 4.96
N GLN A 71 -0.01 14.74 5.08
CA GLN A 71 0.86 15.04 6.23
C GLN A 71 0.01 15.45 7.43
N HIS A 72 0.35 14.95 8.61
CA HIS A 72 -0.29 15.32 9.87
C HIS A 72 0.73 15.38 11.01
N LEU A 73 0.36 16.10 12.05
CA LEU A 73 1.13 16.14 13.29
C LEU A 73 0.87 14.90 14.12
N ARG A 74 1.91 14.40 14.75
CA ARG A 74 1.86 13.30 15.74
C ARG A 74 2.36 13.79 17.07
N ASP A 75 1.84 13.20 18.12
CA ASP A 75 2.32 13.47 19.47
C ASP A 75 3.82 13.21 19.61
N PRO A 76 4.51 13.98 20.45
CA PRO A 76 5.89 13.72 20.83
C PRO A 76 6.04 12.28 21.37
N LYS A 77 7.23 11.69 21.19
CA LYS A 77 7.53 10.39 21.83
C LYS A 77 7.59 10.49 23.36
N GLU A 78 7.97 11.67 23.86
CA GLU A 78 8.12 11.97 25.27
C GLU A 78 7.33 13.23 25.57
N GLN A 79 6.77 13.33 26.78
CA GLN A 79 6.01 14.50 27.21
C GLN A 79 6.89 15.77 27.12
N GLY A 80 6.40 16.81 26.41
CA GLY A 80 7.14 18.05 26.18
C GLY A 80 8.22 17.98 25.09
N GLY A 81 8.38 16.85 24.42
CA GLY A 81 9.27 16.70 23.27
C GLY A 81 8.77 17.41 22.00
N PRO A 82 9.58 17.49 20.94
CA PRO A 82 9.19 18.14 19.69
C PRO A 82 8.05 17.37 19.00
N LEU A 83 7.14 18.11 18.38
CA LEU A 83 6.12 17.56 17.49
C LEU A 83 6.79 16.78 16.35
N ARG A 84 6.17 15.69 15.96
CA ARG A 84 6.62 14.85 14.86
C ARG A 84 5.63 14.91 13.70
N PHE A 85 6.12 14.65 12.51
CA PHE A 85 5.26 14.52 11.34
C PHE A 85 5.05 13.05 11.02
N GLY A 86 3.81 12.71 10.73
CA GLY A 86 3.39 11.44 10.13
C GLY A 86 2.74 11.69 8.78
N PHE A 87 2.59 10.62 8.01
CA PHE A 87 1.95 10.68 6.72
C PHE A 87 0.91 9.56 6.61
N GLY A 88 -0.13 9.82 5.84
CA GLY A 88 -1.21 8.86 5.58
C GLY A 88 -1.62 8.90 4.12
N TRP A 89 -2.47 7.96 3.74
CA TRP A 89 -2.92 7.75 2.38
C TRP A 89 -4.41 7.99 2.21
N LEU A 90 -5.14 7.97 3.30
CA LEU A 90 -6.59 8.06 3.33
C LEU A 90 -7.02 8.98 4.46
N THR A 91 -8.02 9.81 4.22
CA THR A 91 -8.71 10.64 5.23
C THR A 91 -10.20 10.34 5.20
N ASN A 92 -10.92 10.78 6.25
CA ASN A 92 -12.37 10.66 6.32
C ASN A 92 -13.09 11.73 5.48
N PHE A 93 -12.35 12.77 5.04
CA PHE A 93 -12.89 13.79 4.15
C PHE A 93 -12.56 13.42 2.71
N ARG A 94 -13.57 13.22 1.89
CA ARG A 94 -13.45 12.82 0.48
C ARG A 94 -12.51 11.62 0.27
N PRO A 95 -12.80 10.46 0.91
CA PRO A 95 -11.90 9.28 0.82
C PRO A 95 -11.73 8.78 -0.61
N GLU A 96 -12.73 8.95 -1.47
CA GLU A 96 -12.69 8.62 -2.90
C GLU A 96 -11.56 9.35 -3.64
N GLU A 97 -11.34 10.64 -3.36
CA GLU A 97 -10.26 11.43 -3.96
C GLU A 97 -8.88 10.92 -3.53
N SER A 98 -8.76 10.47 -2.28
CA SER A 98 -7.54 9.83 -1.78
C SER A 98 -7.26 8.50 -2.49
N VAL A 99 -8.29 7.70 -2.75
CA VAL A 99 -8.18 6.44 -3.52
C VAL A 99 -7.74 6.72 -4.95
N GLU A 100 -8.36 7.69 -5.62
CA GLU A 100 -8.00 8.09 -6.98
C GLU A 100 -6.54 8.57 -7.06
N LEU A 101 -6.12 9.41 -6.11
CA LEU A 101 -4.75 9.91 -6.06
C LEU A 101 -3.75 8.78 -5.82
N HIS A 102 -4.07 7.81 -4.93
CA HIS A 102 -3.25 6.62 -4.70
C HIS A 102 -3.08 5.80 -5.98
N HIS A 103 -4.16 5.52 -6.70
CA HIS A 103 -4.12 4.74 -7.94
C HIS A 103 -3.31 5.46 -9.02
N ARG A 104 -3.55 6.77 -9.22
CA ARG A 104 -2.79 7.58 -10.18
C ARG A 104 -1.31 7.60 -9.84
N ALA A 105 -0.95 7.81 -8.57
CA ALA A 105 0.43 7.81 -8.12
C ALA A 105 1.16 6.50 -8.43
N LEU A 106 0.50 5.35 -8.23
CA LEU A 106 1.07 4.05 -8.56
C LEU A 106 1.23 3.86 -10.07
N LEU A 107 0.20 4.20 -10.86
CA LEU A 107 0.27 4.09 -12.33
C LEU A 107 1.38 4.96 -12.90
N ASP A 108 1.50 6.21 -12.44
CA ASP A 108 2.52 7.15 -12.88
C ASP A 108 3.93 6.69 -12.49
N LEU A 109 4.09 6.19 -11.24
CA LEU A 109 5.37 5.66 -10.77
C LEU A 109 5.80 4.44 -11.58
N ILE A 110 4.91 3.47 -11.80
CA ILE A 110 5.19 2.28 -12.61
C ILE A 110 5.58 2.70 -14.03
N SER A 111 4.76 3.51 -14.70
CA SER A 111 5.00 3.98 -16.06
C SER A 111 6.34 4.70 -16.18
N ARG A 112 6.67 5.55 -15.21
CA ARG A 112 7.93 6.28 -15.15
C ARG A 112 9.14 5.35 -15.00
N LEU A 113 9.11 4.42 -14.04
CA LEU A 113 10.24 3.53 -13.79
C LEU A 113 10.46 2.51 -14.92
N VAL A 114 9.40 2.10 -15.60
CA VAL A 114 9.48 1.28 -16.82
C VAL A 114 10.08 2.09 -17.97
N ALA A 115 9.60 3.30 -18.22
CA ALA A 115 10.13 4.18 -19.28
C ALA A 115 11.61 4.56 -19.06
N ASP A 116 12.03 4.73 -17.81
CA ASP A 116 13.42 5.01 -17.42
C ASP A 116 14.33 3.74 -17.48
N GLY A 117 13.78 2.58 -17.88
CA GLY A 117 14.51 1.30 -17.95
C GLY A 117 14.95 0.74 -16.59
N VAL A 118 14.37 1.21 -15.50
CA VAL A 118 14.64 0.73 -14.14
C VAL A 118 13.91 -0.57 -13.85
N ALA A 119 12.62 -0.63 -14.22
CA ALA A 119 11.72 -1.74 -13.91
C ALA A 119 11.34 -2.55 -15.15
N ASP A 120 11.23 -3.86 -14.97
CA ASP A 120 10.57 -4.74 -15.93
C ASP A 120 9.06 -4.70 -15.69
N GLU A 121 8.30 -4.28 -16.71
CA GLU A 121 6.85 -4.11 -16.63
C GLU A 121 6.11 -5.40 -16.19
N ARG A 122 6.66 -6.56 -16.51
CA ARG A 122 6.06 -7.86 -16.15
C ARG A 122 6.38 -8.34 -14.75
N ARG A 123 7.31 -7.67 -14.05
CA ARG A 123 7.80 -8.09 -12.73
C ARG A 123 7.65 -6.97 -11.70
N ILE A 124 6.43 -6.40 -11.62
CA ILE A 124 6.07 -5.36 -10.65
C ILE A 124 5.38 -6.00 -9.45
N PHE A 125 5.91 -5.74 -8.27
CA PHE A 125 5.37 -6.20 -6.98
C PHE A 125 4.99 -5.01 -6.12
N LEU A 126 3.85 -5.10 -5.42
CA LEU A 126 3.35 -4.05 -4.55
C LEU A 126 3.24 -4.57 -3.12
N LEU A 127 3.87 -3.89 -2.16
CA LEU A 127 3.82 -4.21 -0.74
C LEU A 127 3.15 -3.08 0.04
N GLY A 128 2.17 -3.42 0.86
CA GLY A 128 1.51 -2.52 1.79
C GLY A 128 1.57 -2.99 3.22
N PHE A 129 1.68 -2.04 4.14
CA PHE A 129 1.56 -2.27 5.57
C PHE A 129 0.37 -1.48 6.14
N SER A 130 -0.47 -2.14 6.95
CA SER A 130 -1.56 -1.49 7.67
C SER A 130 -2.54 -0.74 6.73
N GLN A 131 -2.69 0.57 6.86
CA GLN A 131 -3.61 1.40 6.07
C GLN A 131 -3.51 1.16 4.56
N THR A 132 -2.32 0.90 4.04
CA THR A 132 -2.13 0.73 2.59
C THR A 132 -2.55 -0.63 2.05
N CYS A 133 -2.82 -1.62 2.89
CA CYS A 133 -3.28 -2.93 2.43
C CYS A 133 -4.59 -2.80 1.65
N ALA A 134 -5.63 -2.20 2.22
CA ALA A 134 -6.92 -2.03 1.55
C ALA A 134 -6.82 -1.23 0.25
N LEU A 135 -5.99 -0.18 0.23
CA LEU A 135 -5.74 0.63 -0.97
C LEU A 135 -5.01 -0.17 -2.06
N ASN A 136 -4.02 -0.96 -1.68
CA ASN A 136 -3.25 -1.80 -2.59
C ASN A 136 -4.08 -2.96 -3.14
N PHE A 137 -4.92 -3.59 -2.30
CA PHE A 137 -5.89 -4.58 -2.77
C PHE A 137 -6.86 -3.96 -3.76
N ARG A 138 -7.42 -2.78 -3.44
CA ARG A 138 -8.28 -2.04 -4.36
C ARG A 138 -7.56 -1.78 -5.69
N PHE A 139 -6.34 -1.29 -5.66
CA PHE A 139 -5.54 -1.03 -6.86
C PHE A 139 -5.33 -2.31 -7.69
N ALA A 140 -4.84 -3.39 -7.09
CA ALA A 140 -4.52 -4.62 -7.79
C ALA A 140 -5.73 -5.24 -8.49
N PHE A 141 -6.91 -5.19 -7.88
CA PHE A 141 -8.12 -5.80 -8.43
C PHE A 141 -8.95 -4.83 -9.29
N THR A 142 -8.62 -3.54 -9.33
CA THR A 142 -9.16 -2.60 -10.32
C THR A 142 -8.24 -2.42 -11.53
N HIS A 143 -6.97 -2.83 -11.41
CA HIS A 143 -5.95 -2.81 -12.47
C HIS A 143 -5.27 -4.19 -12.56
N PRO A 144 -6.00 -5.26 -12.94
CA PRO A 144 -5.59 -6.65 -12.75
C PRO A 144 -4.30 -7.04 -13.49
N ASP A 145 -3.94 -6.31 -14.55
CA ASP A 145 -2.78 -6.62 -15.41
C ASP A 145 -1.52 -5.82 -15.05
N ARG A 146 -1.54 -5.06 -13.94
CA ARG A 146 -0.43 -4.15 -13.59
C ARG A 146 0.60 -4.75 -12.65
N LEU A 147 0.26 -5.83 -11.97
CA LEU A 147 1.13 -6.41 -10.95
C LEU A 147 1.39 -7.90 -11.23
N ARG A 148 2.61 -8.33 -10.99
CA ARG A 148 2.99 -9.74 -10.90
C ARG A 148 2.62 -10.30 -9.52
N GLY A 149 2.70 -9.48 -8.48
CA GLY A 149 2.36 -9.90 -7.14
C GLY A 149 2.02 -8.78 -6.17
N LEU A 150 1.25 -9.12 -5.15
CA LEU A 150 0.74 -8.20 -4.13
C LEU A 150 0.98 -8.77 -2.73
N ILE A 151 1.55 -7.96 -1.85
CA ILE A 151 1.86 -8.32 -0.47
C ILE A 151 1.12 -7.36 0.47
N GLY A 152 0.24 -7.92 1.31
CA GLY A 152 -0.44 -7.20 2.38
C GLY A 152 0.07 -7.66 3.75
N ILE A 153 0.51 -6.73 4.59
CA ILE A 153 0.99 -7.04 5.95
C ILE A 153 0.16 -6.25 6.98
N CYS A 154 -0.46 -6.96 7.90
CA CYS A 154 -1.20 -6.39 9.03
C CYS A 154 -2.18 -5.29 8.61
N GLY A 155 -3.08 -5.58 7.66
CA GLY A 155 -4.03 -4.60 7.16
C GLY A 155 -5.31 -5.21 6.64
N ASP A 156 -6.23 -4.39 6.17
CA ASP A 156 -7.57 -4.79 5.78
C ASP A 156 -7.73 -5.07 4.27
N LEU A 157 -8.79 -5.78 3.92
CA LEU A 157 -9.37 -5.73 2.59
C LEU A 157 -10.24 -4.48 2.43
N PRO A 158 -10.54 -4.01 1.20
CA PRO A 158 -11.48 -2.91 1.00
C PRO A 158 -12.84 -3.18 1.65
N GLY A 159 -13.44 -2.17 2.28
CA GLY A 159 -14.72 -2.33 2.97
C GLY A 159 -15.90 -2.70 2.07
N ASP A 160 -15.78 -2.47 0.77
CA ASP A 160 -16.76 -2.78 -0.27
C ASP A 160 -16.36 -4.02 -1.12
N TRP A 161 -15.45 -4.86 -0.59
CA TRP A 161 -14.86 -6.00 -1.32
C TRP A 161 -15.89 -6.96 -1.91
N GLU A 162 -16.95 -7.27 -1.17
CA GLU A 162 -18.00 -8.20 -1.58
C GLU A 162 -19.08 -7.54 -2.47
N THR A 163 -19.30 -6.24 -2.31
CA THR A 163 -20.44 -5.53 -2.89
C THR A 163 -20.11 -4.73 -4.15
N SER A 164 -18.83 -4.42 -4.38
CA SER A 164 -18.43 -3.59 -5.50
C SER A 164 -18.05 -4.43 -6.72
N GLU A 165 -18.60 -4.08 -7.87
CA GLU A 165 -18.33 -4.73 -9.17
C GLU A 165 -17.04 -4.24 -9.84
N ILE A 166 -16.35 -3.26 -9.24
CA ILE A 166 -15.10 -2.73 -9.81
C ILE A 166 -13.93 -3.73 -9.72
N TYR A 167 -14.00 -4.67 -8.77
CA TYR A 167 -12.95 -5.67 -8.54
C TYR A 167 -13.02 -6.81 -9.55
N LYS A 168 -11.98 -6.97 -10.33
CA LYS A 168 -11.81 -8.00 -11.35
C LYS A 168 -10.85 -9.07 -10.86
N PRO A 169 -11.00 -10.32 -11.29
CA PRO A 169 -9.98 -11.34 -11.09
C PRO A 169 -8.61 -10.88 -11.61
N THR A 170 -7.55 -11.29 -10.92
CA THR A 170 -6.16 -11.00 -11.31
C THR A 170 -5.32 -12.27 -11.33
N GLU A 171 -4.32 -12.30 -12.21
CA GLU A 171 -3.27 -13.33 -12.24
C GLU A 171 -2.12 -13.01 -11.27
N ALA A 172 -2.13 -11.84 -10.63
CA ALA A 172 -1.14 -11.49 -9.62
C ALA A 172 -1.23 -12.45 -8.43
N ALA A 173 -0.09 -13.01 -8.03
CA ALA A 173 0.00 -13.79 -6.80
C ALA A 173 -0.20 -12.89 -5.58
N VAL A 174 -0.84 -13.39 -4.53
CA VAL A 174 -1.11 -12.63 -3.30
C VAL A 174 -0.47 -13.32 -2.11
N LEU A 175 0.28 -12.55 -1.32
CA LEU A 175 0.78 -12.93 0.00
C LEU A 175 0.14 -12.04 1.07
N TYR A 176 -0.56 -12.63 2.04
CA TYR A 176 -1.11 -11.90 3.17
C TYR A 176 -0.49 -12.38 4.48
N LEU A 177 0.06 -11.43 5.26
CA LEU A 177 0.75 -11.71 6.52
C LEU A 177 0.05 -10.98 7.68
N SER A 178 -0.17 -11.67 8.79
CA SER A 178 -0.85 -11.11 9.97
C SER A 178 -0.13 -11.44 11.28
N GLY A 179 -0.34 -10.62 12.30
CA GLY A 179 0.10 -10.87 13.67
C GLY A 179 -1.02 -11.47 14.50
N THR A 180 -0.74 -12.50 15.30
CA THR A 180 -1.74 -13.12 16.19
C THR A 180 -2.09 -12.25 17.40
N ARG A 181 -1.29 -11.23 17.68
CA ARG A 181 -1.49 -10.23 18.74
C ARG A 181 -1.69 -8.81 18.20
N ASP A 182 -2.07 -8.70 16.92
CA ASP A 182 -2.35 -7.40 16.30
C ASP A 182 -3.65 -6.82 16.88
N GLU A 183 -3.55 -5.68 17.55
CA GLU A 183 -4.66 -4.99 18.19
C GLU A 183 -5.57 -4.23 17.20
N TYR A 184 -5.08 -3.90 16.01
CA TYR A 184 -5.85 -3.20 14.95
C TYR A 184 -6.53 -4.18 14.01
N TYR A 185 -5.85 -5.29 13.69
CA TYR A 185 -6.32 -6.35 12.80
C TYR A 185 -6.23 -7.71 13.49
N PRO A 186 -7.05 -7.94 14.55
CA PRO A 186 -7.01 -9.15 15.33
C PRO A 186 -7.35 -10.39 14.48
N PRO A 187 -6.92 -11.59 14.89
CA PRO A 187 -7.16 -12.85 14.16
C PRO A 187 -8.62 -13.06 13.75
N SER A 188 -9.56 -12.66 14.60
CA SER A 188 -11.00 -12.77 14.31
C SER A 188 -11.46 -11.93 13.12
N ARG A 189 -10.75 -10.82 12.83
CA ARG A 189 -11.06 -9.93 11.70
C ARG A 189 -10.50 -10.46 10.39
N VAL A 190 -9.35 -11.12 10.44
CA VAL A 190 -8.60 -11.52 9.23
C VAL A 190 -8.73 -13.01 8.91
N ALA A 191 -9.51 -13.76 9.71
CA ALA A 191 -9.61 -15.22 9.62
C ALA A 191 -10.05 -15.74 8.24
N ASP A 192 -10.93 -15.01 7.57
CA ASP A 192 -11.53 -15.38 6.28
C ASP A 192 -10.84 -14.73 5.06
N TYR A 193 -9.78 -13.94 5.26
CA TYR A 193 -9.15 -13.19 4.17
C TYR A 193 -8.58 -14.10 3.08
N GLY A 194 -8.04 -15.27 3.45
CA GLY A 194 -7.57 -16.25 2.48
C GLY A 194 -8.68 -16.69 1.52
N GLU A 195 -9.83 -17.08 2.06
CA GLU A 195 -11.00 -17.50 1.29
C GLU A 195 -11.52 -16.36 0.40
N ARG A 196 -11.67 -15.16 0.97
CA ARG A 196 -12.16 -13.98 0.25
C ARG A 196 -11.23 -13.56 -0.87
N LEU A 197 -9.91 -13.65 -0.70
CA LEU A 197 -8.92 -13.36 -1.73
C LEU A 197 -8.92 -14.40 -2.84
N HIS A 198 -9.10 -15.70 -2.51
CA HIS A 198 -9.20 -16.78 -3.50
C HIS A 198 -10.39 -16.64 -4.45
N LEU A 199 -11.43 -15.89 -4.08
CA LEU A 199 -12.55 -15.62 -4.99
C LEU A 199 -12.13 -14.78 -6.21
N ARG A 200 -11.00 -14.07 -6.14
CA ARG A 200 -10.57 -13.10 -7.17
C ARG A 200 -9.10 -13.22 -7.59
N ALA A 201 -8.28 -13.94 -6.83
CA ALA A 201 -6.88 -14.18 -7.16
C ALA A 201 -6.63 -15.68 -7.33
N ARG A 202 -5.82 -16.03 -8.31
CA ARG A 202 -5.50 -17.42 -8.62
C ARG A 202 -4.62 -18.06 -7.55
N GLU A 203 -3.63 -17.34 -7.07
CA GLU A 203 -2.67 -17.81 -6.08
C GLU A 203 -2.70 -16.91 -4.84
N VAL A 204 -3.02 -17.49 -3.70
CA VAL A 204 -3.07 -16.78 -2.41
C VAL A 204 -2.34 -17.58 -1.34
N GLU A 205 -1.38 -16.96 -0.69
CA GLU A 205 -0.73 -17.49 0.50
C GLU A 205 -1.06 -16.60 1.70
N VAL A 206 -1.50 -17.22 2.82
CA VAL A 206 -1.80 -16.52 4.08
C VAL A 206 -0.94 -17.12 5.17
N ARG A 207 -0.27 -16.27 5.95
CA ARG A 207 0.58 -16.70 7.08
C ARG A 207 0.34 -15.81 8.29
N SER A 208 0.39 -16.41 9.49
CA SER A 208 0.24 -15.71 10.77
C SER A 208 1.48 -15.91 11.65
N TYR A 209 1.82 -14.87 12.40
CA TYR A 209 3.03 -14.83 13.23
C TYR A 209 2.70 -14.43 14.67
N ASP A 210 3.48 -14.88 15.62
CA ASP A 210 3.40 -14.39 17.00
C ASP A 210 3.97 -12.97 17.10
N ALA A 211 3.19 -11.99 16.64
CA ALA A 211 3.56 -10.58 16.54
C ALA A 211 2.35 -9.69 16.81
N GLY A 212 2.60 -8.44 17.19
CA GLY A 212 1.63 -7.36 17.22
C GLY A 212 1.49 -6.68 15.86
N HIS A 213 1.13 -5.38 15.87
CA HIS A 213 1.00 -4.56 14.66
C HIS A 213 2.36 -4.07 14.15
N GLU A 214 3.18 -4.98 13.66
CA GLU A 214 4.56 -4.71 13.23
C GLU A 214 5.05 -5.68 12.14
N ILE A 215 6.13 -5.32 11.45
CA ILE A 215 6.81 -6.21 10.50
C ILE A 215 7.99 -6.88 11.22
N VAL A 216 7.84 -8.15 11.55
CA VAL A 216 8.89 -8.93 12.24
C VAL A 216 9.89 -9.56 11.26
N PRO A 217 11.10 -9.99 11.72
CA PRO A 217 12.10 -10.61 10.85
C PRO A 217 11.57 -11.80 10.04
N ALA A 218 10.79 -12.69 10.66
CA ALA A 218 10.20 -13.85 9.97
C ALA A 218 9.30 -13.45 8.79
N MET A 219 8.51 -12.36 8.92
CA MET A 219 7.73 -11.83 7.81
C MET A 219 8.62 -11.35 6.66
N ARG A 220 9.75 -10.68 6.95
CA ARG A 220 10.70 -10.23 5.93
C ARG A 220 11.34 -11.39 5.18
N ASP A 221 11.69 -12.46 5.89
CA ASP A 221 12.29 -13.66 5.29
C ASP A 221 11.28 -14.37 4.37
N ASP A 222 10.02 -14.47 4.80
CA ASP A 222 8.95 -15.04 3.99
C ASP A 222 8.62 -14.18 2.76
N VAL A 223 8.57 -12.85 2.91
CA VAL A 223 8.42 -11.92 1.77
C VAL A 223 9.57 -12.11 0.79
N ARG A 224 10.81 -12.24 1.26
CA ARG A 224 11.99 -12.45 0.41
C ARG A 224 11.89 -13.74 -0.39
N ALA A 225 11.57 -14.85 0.28
CA ALA A 225 11.41 -16.14 -0.37
C ALA A 225 10.27 -16.14 -1.40
N TRP A 226 9.16 -15.50 -1.06
CA TRP A 226 8.00 -15.37 -1.93
C TRP A 226 8.30 -14.50 -3.17
N LEU A 227 8.94 -13.35 -2.99
CA LEU A 227 9.37 -12.49 -4.09
C LEU A 227 10.34 -13.21 -5.04
N ALA A 228 11.31 -13.96 -4.51
CA ALA A 228 12.24 -14.76 -5.32
C ALA A 228 11.48 -15.80 -6.17
N LYS A 229 10.52 -16.52 -5.58
CA LYS A 229 9.70 -17.50 -6.30
C LYS A 229 8.97 -16.91 -7.51
N TYR A 230 8.38 -15.73 -7.37
CA TYR A 230 7.54 -15.14 -8.41
C TYR A 230 8.26 -14.17 -9.35
N ALA A 231 9.52 -13.82 -9.09
CA ALA A 231 10.28 -12.94 -9.96
C ALA A 231 10.89 -13.67 -11.17
N ASP A 232 11.09 -14.99 -11.07
CA ASP A 232 11.75 -15.83 -12.10
C ASP A 232 10.73 -16.53 -13.01
N ASP A 233 9.45 -16.58 -12.60
CA ASP A 233 8.31 -17.11 -13.38
C ASP A 233 7.75 -16.04 -14.35
#